data_8c4b4e2b76311c2244950bf9f3ff42e3
#
_entry.id   8c4b4e2b76311c2244950bf9f3ff42e3
#
_cell.length_a   1.000
_cell.length_b   1.000
_cell.length_c   1.000
_cell.angle_alpha   90.00
_cell.angle_beta   90.00
_cell.angle_gamma   90.00
#
_symmetry.space_group_name_H-M   'P 1'
#
loop_
_entity.id
_entity.type
_entity.pdbx_description
1 polymer ?
#
loop_
_entity_poly.entity_id
_entity_poly.type
_entity_poly.pdbx_seq_one_letter_code
_entity_poly.pdbx_strand_id
1 'polypeptide(L)'
;MELITSKELWEWRIWAVSITTDDISDREVDWLLQSVANVDRLTLRLESLANAKETRTENGRSIEISMSLDRLTALWIARVQERKPVQYLVGTTCWRDFELVVSPAVLIPRPETESIIDIALAATDSIQQQGIWVDLGTGSGAIAIAIARTLPTARIYAVDSSSAALEIAQINATRLDVLDRINFSHGSWWSSLAHLQGKVTVMLSNPPYIPSQEVLLLQPEVAQHEPHLALDGGLDGLDAIRVLVDTAPEYLQAGGIWLIEMMAGQGAAVLALLEQQGSYDDIEIIHDLAGLDRFVLARMCR
;
A
#
# COMPACT_ATOMS: atom_id res chain seq x y z
N MET A 1 13.94 21.78 -12.18
CA MET A 1 13.04 21.75 -13.34
C MET A 1 13.86 22.08 -14.57
N GLU A 2 13.70 21.32 -15.61
CA GLU A 2 14.40 21.46 -16.88
C GLU A 2 13.39 21.50 -18.03
N LEU A 3 13.69 22.23 -19.10
CA LEU A 3 12.86 22.26 -20.31
C LEU A 3 13.55 21.42 -21.38
N ILE A 4 12.85 20.42 -21.86
CA ILE A 4 13.30 19.56 -22.96
C ILE A 4 12.28 19.58 -24.09
N THR A 5 12.67 19.14 -25.27
CA THR A 5 11.75 18.98 -26.39
C THR A 5 10.96 17.67 -26.28
N SER A 6 9.78 17.62 -26.86
CA SER A 6 8.99 16.38 -26.96
C SER A 6 9.78 15.28 -27.70
N LYS A 7 10.66 15.67 -28.63
CA LYS A 7 11.54 14.75 -29.35
C LYS A 7 12.58 14.10 -28.42
N GLU A 8 13.27 14.88 -27.57
CA GLU A 8 14.24 14.37 -26.61
C GLU A 8 13.58 13.40 -25.61
N LEU A 9 12.41 13.76 -25.10
CA LEU A 9 11.64 12.89 -24.19
C LEU A 9 11.26 11.57 -24.87
N TRP A 10 10.86 11.64 -26.13
CA TRP A 10 10.46 10.48 -26.92
C TRP A 10 11.66 9.57 -27.26
N GLU A 11 12.80 10.16 -27.63
CA GLU A 11 14.04 9.41 -27.87
C GLU A 11 14.51 8.72 -26.59
N TRP A 12 14.39 9.40 -25.45
CA TRP A 12 14.67 8.80 -24.14
C TRP A 12 13.71 7.61 -23.85
N ARG A 13 12.41 7.77 -24.11
CA ARG A 13 11.43 6.69 -23.93
C ARG A 13 11.76 5.46 -24.78
N ILE A 14 12.10 5.64 -26.05
CA ILE A 14 12.48 4.54 -26.94
C ILE A 14 13.72 3.82 -26.38
N TRP A 15 14.72 4.56 -25.97
CA TRP A 15 15.90 4.00 -25.35
C TRP A 15 15.54 3.25 -24.04
N ALA A 16 14.77 3.83 -23.17
CA ALA A 16 14.36 3.22 -21.90
C ALA A 16 13.65 1.89 -22.12
N VAL A 17 12.69 1.82 -23.07
CA VAL A 17 12.00 0.59 -23.45
C VAL A 17 13.00 -0.43 -24.05
N SER A 18 13.98 0.00 -24.83
CA SER A 18 14.94 -0.91 -25.48
C SER A 18 15.85 -1.67 -24.51
N ILE A 19 16.03 -1.15 -23.28
CA ILE A 19 16.84 -1.80 -22.24
C ILE A 19 16.03 -2.55 -21.19
N THR A 20 14.69 -2.56 -21.28
CA THR A 20 13.84 -3.38 -20.40
C THR A 20 14.08 -4.85 -20.65
N THR A 21 13.88 -5.65 -19.60
CA THR A 21 13.86 -7.10 -19.66
C THR A 21 12.42 -7.61 -19.69
N ASP A 22 12.19 -8.88 -20.03
CA ASP A 22 10.84 -9.48 -20.09
C ASP A 22 10.07 -9.37 -18.78
N ASP A 23 10.78 -9.23 -17.65
CA ASP A 23 10.19 -9.08 -16.31
C ASP A 23 9.81 -7.65 -15.96
N ILE A 24 10.17 -6.65 -16.77
CA ILE A 24 9.91 -5.23 -16.53
C ILE A 24 8.99 -4.70 -17.61
N SER A 25 7.80 -4.27 -17.21
CA SER A 25 6.82 -3.75 -18.15
C SER A 25 7.24 -2.39 -18.73
N ASP A 26 7.15 -2.20 -20.04
CA ASP A 26 7.29 -0.92 -20.72
C ASP A 26 6.29 0.15 -20.20
N ARG A 27 5.18 -0.29 -19.57
CA ARG A 27 4.23 0.62 -18.89
C ARG A 27 4.87 1.35 -17.71
N GLU A 28 5.92 0.80 -17.10
CA GLU A 28 6.64 1.45 -16.02
C GLU A 28 7.46 2.65 -16.54
N VAL A 29 7.96 2.59 -17.79
CA VAL A 29 8.57 3.75 -18.47
C VAL A 29 7.57 4.88 -18.58
N ASP A 30 6.36 4.58 -19.07
CA ASP A 30 5.30 5.56 -19.23
C ASP A 30 4.87 6.15 -17.88
N TRP A 31 4.79 5.32 -16.85
CA TRP A 31 4.45 5.77 -15.50
C TRP A 31 5.54 6.67 -14.91
N LEU A 32 6.82 6.31 -15.07
CA LEU A 32 7.95 7.14 -14.65
C LEU A 32 7.91 8.50 -15.37
N LEU A 33 7.67 8.53 -16.68
CA LEU A 33 7.56 9.76 -17.45
C LEU A 33 6.39 10.64 -16.97
N GLN A 34 5.23 10.05 -16.70
CA GLN A 34 4.08 10.80 -16.17
C GLN A 34 4.36 11.43 -14.81
N SER A 35 5.17 10.76 -13.99
CA SER A 35 5.50 11.24 -12.65
C SER A 35 6.54 12.37 -12.64
N VAL A 36 7.39 12.46 -13.68
CA VAL A 36 8.49 13.45 -13.72
C VAL A 36 8.26 14.55 -14.75
N ALA A 37 7.40 14.33 -15.73
CA ALA A 37 7.09 15.26 -16.80
C ALA A 37 5.59 15.62 -16.78
N ASN A 38 5.27 16.85 -17.14
CA ASN A 38 3.87 17.26 -17.29
C ASN A 38 3.28 16.71 -18.60
N VAL A 39 3.20 15.38 -18.71
CA VAL A 39 2.67 14.64 -19.88
C VAL A 39 1.62 13.66 -19.42
N ASP A 40 0.45 13.71 -19.99
CA ASP A 40 -0.59 12.73 -19.73
C ASP A 40 -0.38 11.43 -20.54
N ARG A 41 -1.07 10.38 -20.11
CA ARG A 41 -1.00 9.05 -20.73
C ARG A 41 -1.47 9.06 -22.20
N LEU A 42 -2.40 9.94 -22.55
CA LEU A 42 -2.92 10.04 -23.90
C LEU A 42 -1.88 10.66 -24.83
N THR A 43 -1.19 11.71 -24.38
CA THR A 43 -0.09 12.35 -25.10
C THR A 43 1.03 11.34 -25.38
N LEU A 44 1.47 10.56 -24.40
CA LEU A 44 2.48 9.52 -24.59
C LEU A 44 2.05 8.46 -25.62
N ARG A 45 0.76 8.10 -25.66
CA ARG A 45 0.23 7.14 -26.64
C ARG A 45 0.07 7.75 -28.04
N LEU A 46 -0.39 8.98 -28.13
CA LEU A 46 -0.61 9.66 -29.42
C LEU A 46 0.70 10.02 -30.10
N GLU A 47 1.73 10.42 -29.38
CA GLU A 47 3.06 10.66 -29.94
C GLU A 47 3.71 9.37 -30.42
N SER A 48 3.46 8.22 -29.75
CA SER A 48 3.86 6.92 -30.28
C SER A 48 3.19 6.59 -31.62
N LEU A 49 1.92 6.98 -31.81
CA LEU A 49 1.18 6.78 -33.06
C LEU A 49 1.56 7.81 -34.15
N ALA A 50 1.90 9.04 -33.75
CA ALA A 50 2.31 10.09 -34.68
C ALA A 50 3.71 9.86 -35.25
N ASN A 51 4.63 9.30 -34.47
CA ASN A 51 5.96 8.90 -34.95
C ASN A 51 5.95 7.65 -35.86
N ALA A 52 4.89 6.86 -35.81
CA ALA A 52 4.65 5.75 -36.74
C ALA A 52 4.10 6.23 -38.13
N LYS A 53 3.65 7.47 -38.21
CA LYS A 53 3.20 8.13 -39.45
C LYS A 53 3.94 9.47 -39.58
N GLU A 54 4.94 9.50 -40.44
CA GLU A 54 5.75 10.67 -40.81
C GLU A 54 4.96 12.00 -40.84
N THR A 55 5.10 12.81 -39.79
CA THR A 55 4.88 14.26 -39.83
C THR A 55 5.84 14.93 -38.85
N ARG A 56 7.05 15.20 -39.30
CA ARG A 56 8.06 15.99 -38.59
C ARG A 56 7.70 17.46 -38.69
N THR A 57 7.42 18.08 -37.54
CA THR A 57 7.68 19.53 -37.36
C THR A 57 9.03 19.69 -36.67
N GLU A 58 9.90 20.55 -37.22
CA GLU A 58 11.30 20.71 -36.79
C GLU A 58 11.48 21.26 -35.37
N ASN A 59 10.42 21.75 -34.72
CA ASN A 59 10.44 22.27 -33.35
C ASN A 59 9.38 21.54 -32.54
N GLY A 60 9.78 20.44 -31.87
CA GLY A 60 8.95 19.77 -30.89
C GLY A 60 8.46 20.70 -29.77
N ARG A 61 7.28 20.44 -29.21
CA ARG A 61 6.73 21.18 -28.07
C ARG A 61 7.70 21.09 -26.89
N SER A 62 7.97 22.22 -26.20
CA SER A 62 8.74 22.21 -24.95
C SER A 62 7.93 21.56 -23.83
N ILE A 63 8.55 20.65 -23.11
CA ILE A 63 8.01 19.90 -21.97
C ILE A 63 8.86 20.23 -20.77
N GLU A 64 8.20 20.57 -19.67
CA GLU A 64 8.85 20.78 -18.38
C GLU A 64 8.97 19.44 -17.66
N ILE A 65 10.17 19.11 -17.20
CA ILE A 65 10.46 17.93 -16.39
C ILE A 65 10.99 18.34 -15.02
N SER A 66 10.63 17.57 -13.99
CA SER A 66 10.98 17.85 -12.59
C SER A 66 12.46 17.57 -12.29
N MET A 67 13.15 16.85 -13.15
CA MET A 67 14.58 16.49 -13.04
C MET A 67 15.26 16.45 -14.41
N SER A 68 16.59 16.39 -14.45
CA SER A 68 17.33 16.27 -15.70
C SER A 68 17.20 14.89 -16.35
N LEU A 69 17.35 14.82 -17.68
CA LEU A 69 17.39 13.56 -18.42
C LEU A 69 18.48 12.61 -17.92
N ASP A 70 19.63 13.14 -17.51
CA ASP A 70 20.71 12.32 -16.94
C ASP A 70 20.27 11.65 -15.64
N ARG A 71 19.57 12.39 -14.76
CA ARG A 71 19.03 11.83 -13.52
C ARG A 71 17.93 10.81 -13.81
N LEU A 72 17.03 11.10 -14.74
CA LEU A 72 15.99 10.18 -15.18
C LEU A 72 16.58 8.87 -15.74
N THR A 73 17.65 9.01 -16.53
CA THR A 73 18.44 7.88 -17.06
C THR A 73 19.03 7.04 -15.92
N ALA A 74 19.66 7.68 -14.93
CA ALA A 74 20.22 6.97 -13.78
C ALA A 74 19.15 6.22 -12.97
N LEU A 75 17.97 6.82 -12.78
CA LEU A 75 16.83 6.15 -12.12
C LEU A 75 16.38 4.93 -12.91
N TRP A 76 16.23 5.05 -14.24
CA TRP A 76 15.80 3.93 -15.06
C TRP A 76 16.84 2.81 -15.12
N ILE A 77 18.12 3.13 -15.15
CA ILE A 77 19.21 2.15 -15.04
C ILE A 77 19.11 1.40 -13.69
N ALA A 78 18.88 2.11 -12.58
CA ALA A 78 18.68 1.49 -11.28
C ALA A 78 17.43 0.57 -11.26
N ARG A 79 16.34 0.97 -11.94
CA ARG A 79 15.16 0.08 -12.12
C ARG A 79 15.54 -1.23 -12.82
N VAL A 80 16.28 -1.15 -13.92
CA VAL A 80 16.61 -2.32 -14.74
C VAL A 80 17.71 -3.18 -14.11
N GLN A 81 18.79 -2.58 -13.62
CA GLN A 81 19.97 -3.30 -13.14
C GLN A 81 19.86 -3.73 -11.68
N GLU A 82 19.31 -2.86 -10.82
CA GLU A 82 19.18 -3.11 -9.38
C GLU A 82 17.79 -3.67 -9.04
N ARG A 83 16.88 -3.77 -10.00
CA ARG A 83 15.49 -4.20 -9.79
C ARG A 83 14.74 -3.34 -8.74
N LYS A 84 15.11 -2.07 -8.65
CA LYS A 84 14.50 -1.15 -7.69
C LYS A 84 13.06 -0.83 -8.07
N PRO A 85 12.06 -0.94 -7.17
CA PRO A 85 10.67 -0.60 -7.49
C PRO A 85 10.57 0.82 -8.07
N VAL A 86 9.85 0.96 -9.16
CA VAL A 86 9.67 2.26 -9.82
C VAL A 86 9.00 3.27 -8.87
N GLN A 87 8.12 2.83 -7.98
CA GLN A 87 7.49 3.63 -6.93
C GLN A 87 8.52 4.26 -5.98
N TYR A 88 9.56 3.50 -5.60
CA TYR A 88 10.65 4.06 -4.77
C TYR A 88 11.54 5.02 -5.53
N LEU A 89 11.67 4.85 -6.84
CA LEU A 89 12.44 5.80 -7.68
C LEU A 89 11.71 7.14 -7.83
N VAL A 90 10.39 7.09 -7.96
CA VAL A 90 9.52 8.29 -8.04
C VAL A 90 9.27 8.86 -6.64
N GLY A 91 9.25 8.02 -5.62
CA GLY A 91 8.95 8.39 -4.24
C GLY A 91 7.47 8.45 -3.92
N THR A 92 6.58 8.10 -4.86
CA THR A 92 5.13 8.10 -4.65
C THR A 92 4.45 6.92 -5.35
N THR A 93 3.23 6.61 -4.92
CA THR A 93 2.33 5.66 -5.58
C THR A 93 0.88 6.10 -5.43
N CYS A 94 0.06 5.84 -6.46
CA CYS A 94 -1.38 6.04 -6.37
C CYS A 94 -2.01 4.87 -5.61
N TRP A 95 -2.94 5.16 -4.72
CA TRP A 95 -3.73 4.17 -4.00
C TRP A 95 -5.13 4.73 -3.74
N ARG A 96 -6.17 4.01 -4.14
CA ARG A 96 -7.54 4.55 -4.24
C ARG A 96 -7.58 5.84 -5.07
N ASP A 97 -8.06 6.92 -4.50
CA ASP A 97 -8.22 8.25 -5.13
C ASP A 97 -7.13 9.26 -4.72
N PHE A 98 -6.05 8.82 -4.07
CA PHE A 98 -4.98 9.68 -3.60
C PHE A 98 -3.58 9.12 -3.83
N GLU A 99 -2.60 10.01 -3.77
CA GLU A 99 -1.19 9.67 -3.91
C GLU A 99 -0.53 9.60 -2.54
N LEU A 100 0.26 8.55 -2.32
CA LEU A 100 1.05 8.32 -1.12
C LEU A 100 2.55 8.43 -1.41
N VAL A 101 3.28 9.07 -0.54
CA VAL A 101 4.75 8.99 -0.47
C VAL A 101 5.12 7.59 -0.02
N VAL A 102 6.10 7.00 -0.70
CA VAL A 102 6.67 5.70 -0.36
C VAL A 102 8.20 5.75 -0.41
N SER A 103 8.83 4.94 0.38
CA SER A 103 10.27 4.75 0.44
C SER A 103 10.59 3.33 0.92
N PRO A 104 11.85 2.87 0.90
CA PRO A 104 12.23 1.57 1.45
C PRO A 104 11.89 1.35 2.94
N ALA A 105 11.36 2.37 3.62
CA ALA A 105 10.88 2.27 5.01
C ALA A 105 9.49 1.64 5.13
N VAL A 106 8.70 1.56 4.04
CA VAL A 106 7.31 1.08 4.04
C VAL A 106 7.06 0.12 2.89
N LEU A 107 6.18 -0.84 3.10
CA LEU A 107 5.60 -1.64 2.01
C LEU A 107 4.91 -0.71 1.01
N ILE A 108 5.11 -0.94 -0.29
CA ILE A 108 4.31 -0.26 -1.32
C ILE A 108 2.87 -0.74 -1.20
N PRO A 109 1.90 0.14 -0.92
CA PRO A 109 0.50 -0.27 -0.76
C PRO A 109 -0.02 -1.02 -1.98
N ARG A 110 -0.64 -2.19 -1.74
CA ARG A 110 -1.14 -3.06 -2.80
C ARG A 110 -2.56 -2.66 -3.21
N PRO A 111 -2.92 -2.79 -4.49
CA PRO A 111 -4.29 -2.51 -4.94
C PRO A 111 -5.34 -3.39 -4.24
N GLU A 112 -5.01 -4.66 -3.93
CA GLU A 112 -5.91 -5.60 -3.26
C GLU A 112 -6.33 -5.09 -1.88
N THR A 113 -5.38 -4.47 -1.15
CA THR A 113 -5.61 -3.89 0.19
C THR A 113 -6.67 -2.78 0.18
N GLU A 114 -6.93 -2.13 -0.97
CA GLU A 114 -7.97 -1.10 -1.07
C GLU A 114 -9.34 -1.60 -0.62
N SER A 115 -9.64 -2.88 -0.86
CA SER A 115 -10.91 -3.51 -0.53
C SER A 115 -11.18 -3.59 0.97
N ILE A 116 -10.14 -3.58 1.83
CA ILE A 116 -10.30 -3.66 3.29
C ILE A 116 -11.19 -2.52 3.84
N ILE A 117 -11.11 -1.34 3.21
CA ILE A 117 -11.89 -0.17 3.59
C ILE A 117 -13.38 -0.42 3.29
N ASP A 118 -13.69 -0.88 2.09
CA ASP A 118 -15.07 -1.09 1.65
C ASP A 118 -15.72 -2.24 2.42
N ILE A 119 -14.96 -3.29 2.73
CA ILE A 119 -15.39 -4.40 3.59
C ILE A 119 -15.69 -3.89 5.00
N ALA A 120 -14.82 -3.11 5.60
CA ALA A 120 -15.02 -2.57 6.94
C ALA A 120 -16.24 -1.64 7.02
N LEU A 121 -16.43 -0.80 5.99
CA LEU A 121 -17.60 0.09 5.92
C LEU A 121 -18.92 -0.70 5.76
N ALA A 122 -18.92 -1.74 4.95
CA ALA A 122 -20.11 -2.60 4.76
C ALA A 122 -20.44 -3.41 6.02
N ALA A 123 -19.44 -3.78 6.81
CA ALA A 123 -19.61 -4.54 8.04
C ALA A 123 -20.03 -3.69 9.25
N THR A 124 -20.00 -2.34 9.16
CA THR A 124 -20.28 -1.42 10.27
C THR A 124 -21.57 -0.64 10.07
N ASP A 125 -22.28 -0.39 11.17
CA ASP A 125 -23.40 0.54 11.19
C ASP A 125 -22.93 2.01 11.45
N SER A 126 -23.87 2.95 11.39
CA SER A 126 -23.58 4.38 11.54
C SER A 126 -23.04 4.77 12.94
N ILE A 127 -23.29 3.97 13.97
CA ILE A 127 -22.74 4.17 15.33
C ILE A 127 -21.32 3.68 15.39
N GLN A 128 -21.06 2.50 14.85
CA GLN A 128 -19.73 1.90 14.76
C GLN A 128 -18.78 2.75 13.92
N GLN A 129 -19.28 3.38 12.85
CA GLN A 129 -18.51 4.30 12.00
C GLN A 129 -18.05 5.58 12.72
N GLN A 130 -18.66 5.95 13.85
CA GLN A 130 -18.25 7.05 14.71
C GLN A 130 -17.33 6.60 15.86
N GLY A 131 -17.08 5.30 15.98
CA GLY A 131 -16.32 4.69 17.05
C GLY A 131 -14.81 4.88 16.97
N ILE A 132 -14.09 3.98 17.65
CA ILE A 132 -12.62 3.92 17.63
C ILE A 132 -12.19 2.89 16.60
N TRP A 133 -11.41 3.33 15.63
CA TRP A 133 -10.81 2.53 14.57
C TRP A 133 -9.31 2.45 14.78
N VAL A 134 -8.76 1.25 14.65
CA VAL A 134 -7.33 1.01 14.85
C VAL A 134 -6.75 0.32 13.62
N ASP A 135 -5.68 0.89 13.07
CA ASP A 135 -4.86 0.33 11.99
C ASP A 135 -3.53 -0.16 12.58
N LEU A 136 -3.34 -1.47 12.64
CA LEU A 136 -2.15 -2.11 13.21
C LEU A 136 -1.19 -2.56 12.10
N GLY A 137 0.05 -2.06 12.14
CA GLY A 137 1.01 -2.19 11.06
C GLY A 137 0.70 -1.20 9.93
N THR A 138 0.54 0.09 10.28
CA THR A 138 0.01 1.12 9.37
C THR A 138 0.91 1.40 8.15
N GLY A 139 2.21 1.09 8.21
CA GLY A 139 3.14 1.28 7.12
C GLY A 139 3.16 2.71 6.59
N SER A 140 2.75 2.90 5.34
CA SER A 140 2.63 4.23 4.71
C SER A 140 1.45 5.06 5.22
N GLY A 141 0.60 4.51 6.09
CA GLY A 141 -0.63 5.14 6.56
C GLY A 141 -1.84 4.94 5.65
N ALA A 142 -1.75 4.12 4.60
CA ALA A 142 -2.77 3.99 3.56
C ALA A 142 -4.16 3.70 4.13
N ILE A 143 -4.30 2.69 5.00
CA ILE A 143 -5.58 2.29 5.61
C ILE A 143 -6.08 3.40 6.54
N ALA A 144 -5.26 3.86 7.49
CA ALA A 144 -5.65 4.90 8.45
C ALA A 144 -6.09 6.21 7.76
N ILE A 145 -5.38 6.63 6.71
CA ILE A 145 -5.70 7.82 5.92
C ILE A 145 -7.03 7.65 5.18
N ALA A 146 -7.25 6.50 4.53
CA ALA A 146 -8.50 6.22 3.84
C ALA A 146 -9.70 6.27 4.80
N ILE A 147 -9.58 5.70 6.01
CA ILE A 147 -10.61 5.78 7.04
C ILE A 147 -10.84 7.24 7.45
N ALA A 148 -9.77 8.03 7.68
CA ALA A 148 -9.88 9.42 8.09
C ALA A 148 -10.60 10.29 7.04
N ARG A 149 -10.36 10.03 5.76
CA ARG A 149 -11.03 10.73 4.64
C ARG A 149 -12.49 10.32 4.49
N THR A 150 -12.81 9.06 4.78
CA THR A 150 -14.17 8.51 4.58
C THR A 150 -15.07 8.76 5.78
N LEU A 151 -14.54 8.66 7.01
CA LEU A 151 -15.30 8.75 8.25
C LEU A 151 -14.94 10.00 9.05
N PRO A 152 -15.59 11.16 8.83
CA PRO A 152 -15.18 12.42 9.42
C PRO A 152 -15.31 12.50 10.96
N THR A 153 -16.03 11.59 11.58
CA THR A 153 -16.29 11.56 13.04
C THR A 153 -15.59 10.42 13.77
N ALA A 154 -14.99 9.46 13.05
CA ALA A 154 -14.24 8.36 13.65
C ALA A 154 -12.98 8.86 14.41
N ARG A 155 -12.63 8.18 15.49
CA ARG A 155 -11.36 8.36 16.21
C ARG A 155 -10.39 7.29 15.74
N ILE A 156 -9.31 7.71 15.08
CA ILE A 156 -8.41 6.79 14.38
C ILE A 156 -7.08 6.73 15.14
N TYR A 157 -6.60 5.52 15.32
CA TYR A 157 -5.28 5.19 15.86
C TYR A 157 -4.53 4.36 14.84
N ALA A 158 -3.29 4.73 14.57
CA ALA A 158 -2.41 4.05 13.63
C ALA A 158 -1.11 3.68 14.34
N VAL A 159 -0.75 2.41 14.33
CA VAL A 159 0.42 1.90 15.05
C VAL A 159 1.36 1.22 14.08
N ASP A 160 2.65 1.48 14.24
CA ASP A 160 3.70 0.73 13.57
C ASP A 160 4.90 0.53 14.49
N SER A 161 5.59 -0.59 14.33
CA SER A 161 6.82 -0.89 15.05
C SER A 161 8.06 -0.22 14.46
N SER A 162 7.94 0.33 13.23
CA SER A 162 8.96 1.09 12.54
C SER A 162 8.70 2.59 12.69
N SER A 163 9.60 3.31 13.37
CA SER A 163 9.54 4.78 13.45
C SER A 163 9.68 5.43 12.07
N ALA A 164 10.47 4.83 11.18
CA ALA A 164 10.63 5.32 9.81
C ALA A 164 9.35 5.15 8.99
N ALA A 165 8.57 4.09 9.21
CA ALA A 165 7.26 3.93 8.60
C ALA A 165 6.28 5.00 9.10
N LEU A 166 6.26 5.27 10.41
CA LEU A 166 5.40 6.32 10.99
C LEU A 166 5.75 7.72 10.47
N GLU A 167 7.02 8.01 10.20
CA GLU A 167 7.41 9.28 9.57
C GLU A 167 6.77 9.41 8.17
N ILE A 168 6.82 8.36 7.36
CA ILE A 168 6.16 8.34 6.04
C ILE A 168 4.64 8.48 6.19
N ALA A 169 4.02 7.75 7.13
CA ALA A 169 2.57 7.82 7.37
C ALA A 169 2.14 9.26 7.78
N GLN A 170 2.90 9.93 8.64
CA GLN A 170 2.64 11.30 9.05
C GLN A 170 2.83 12.31 7.92
N ILE A 171 3.86 12.13 7.07
CA ILE A 171 4.04 12.91 5.84
C ILE A 171 2.81 12.78 4.95
N ASN A 172 2.33 11.56 4.73
CA ASN A 172 1.15 11.26 3.92
C ASN A 172 -0.12 11.89 4.52
N ALA A 173 -0.34 11.72 5.81
CA ALA A 173 -1.48 12.31 6.50
C ALA A 173 -1.47 13.84 6.45
N THR A 174 -0.29 14.47 6.52
CA THR A 174 -0.11 15.91 6.36
C THR A 174 -0.46 16.36 4.94
N ARG A 175 0.08 15.67 3.91
CA ARG A 175 -0.19 16.01 2.50
C ARG A 175 -1.67 15.88 2.11
N LEU A 176 -2.40 15.02 2.83
CA LEU A 176 -3.82 14.72 2.57
C LEU A 176 -4.78 15.40 3.58
N ASP A 177 -4.27 16.36 4.37
CA ASP A 177 -5.03 17.19 5.33
C ASP A 177 -5.82 16.37 6.37
N VAL A 178 -5.25 15.24 6.82
CA VAL A 178 -5.88 14.37 7.84
C VAL A 178 -4.98 14.08 9.06
N LEU A 179 -3.84 14.76 9.19
CA LEU A 179 -2.88 14.50 10.29
C LEU A 179 -3.54 14.64 11.66
N ASP A 180 -4.33 15.67 11.87
CA ASP A 180 -5.00 15.96 13.15
C ASP A 180 -6.14 14.97 13.46
N ARG A 181 -6.47 14.09 12.51
CA ARG A 181 -7.54 13.10 12.61
C ARG A 181 -7.02 11.72 13.04
N ILE A 182 -5.70 11.50 12.99
CA ILE A 182 -5.07 10.21 13.21
C ILE A 182 -4.09 10.30 14.37
N ASN A 183 -4.25 9.42 15.36
CA ASN A 183 -3.32 9.29 16.48
C ASN A 183 -2.25 8.26 16.12
N PHE A 184 -1.08 8.72 15.67
CA PHE A 184 0.05 7.86 15.37
C PHE A 184 0.80 7.46 16.62
N SER A 185 1.15 6.17 16.77
CA SER A 185 1.87 5.65 17.92
C SER A 185 2.92 4.63 17.50
N HIS A 186 4.14 4.78 18.00
CA HIS A 186 5.20 3.79 17.84
C HIS A 186 5.00 2.65 18.84
N GLY A 187 4.98 1.41 18.34
CA GLY A 187 4.82 0.22 19.16
C GLY A 187 4.54 -1.03 18.34
N SER A 188 4.69 -2.18 18.97
CA SER A 188 4.31 -3.47 18.37
C SER A 188 2.85 -3.75 18.72
N TRP A 189 2.01 -3.83 17.70
CA TRP A 189 0.58 -4.12 17.80
C TRP A 189 -0.11 -3.20 18.83
N TRP A 190 -0.63 -3.76 19.91
CA TRP A 190 -1.39 -3.05 20.94
C TRP A 190 -0.54 -2.39 22.02
N SER A 191 0.78 -2.53 22.00
CA SER A 191 1.66 -2.13 23.11
C SER A 191 1.55 -0.66 23.54
N SER A 192 1.23 0.23 22.61
CA SER A 192 1.03 1.67 22.87
C SER A 192 -0.43 2.05 23.14
N LEU A 193 -1.37 1.12 23.07
CA LEU A 193 -2.82 1.37 23.11
C LEU A 193 -3.52 0.83 24.35
N ALA A 194 -2.83 0.56 25.47
CA ALA A 194 -3.42 0.00 26.68
C ALA A 194 -4.67 0.77 27.20
N HIS A 195 -4.74 2.07 26.95
CA HIS A 195 -5.88 2.93 27.32
C HIS A 195 -7.15 2.67 26.49
N LEU A 196 -7.07 1.87 25.42
CA LEU A 196 -8.18 1.52 24.54
C LEU A 196 -8.79 0.13 24.84
N GLN A 197 -8.34 -0.58 25.87
CA GLN A 197 -8.90 -1.90 26.24
C GLN A 197 -10.43 -1.85 26.37
N GLY A 198 -11.12 -2.76 25.69
CA GLY A 198 -12.58 -2.90 25.65
C GLY A 198 -13.34 -1.77 24.94
N LYS A 199 -12.65 -0.89 24.17
CA LYS A 199 -13.26 0.32 23.57
C LYS A 199 -13.15 0.36 22.04
N VAL A 200 -12.34 -0.50 21.43
CA VAL A 200 -12.09 -0.48 19.98
C VAL A 200 -13.31 -1.04 19.25
N THR A 201 -13.81 -0.26 18.31
CA THR A 201 -14.96 -0.63 17.49
C THR A 201 -14.55 -1.45 16.27
N VAL A 202 -13.42 -1.08 15.62
CA VAL A 202 -12.90 -1.77 14.44
C VAL A 202 -11.38 -1.84 14.52
N MET A 203 -10.83 -3.03 14.38
CA MET A 203 -9.42 -3.28 14.17
C MET A 203 -9.19 -3.71 12.73
N LEU A 204 -8.29 -3.01 12.04
CA LEU A 204 -7.82 -3.34 10.70
C LEU A 204 -6.32 -3.64 10.73
N SER A 205 -5.87 -4.54 9.89
CA SER A 205 -4.44 -4.78 9.68
C SER A 205 -4.19 -5.43 8.31
N ASN A 206 -3.10 -5.01 7.68
CA ASN A 206 -2.42 -5.81 6.67
C ASN A 206 -1.08 -6.25 7.29
N PRO A 207 -1.07 -7.35 8.06
CA PRO A 207 0.11 -7.81 8.77
C PRO A 207 1.08 -8.53 7.84
N PRO A 208 2.36 -8.72 8.21
CA PRO A 208 3.25 -9.61 7.49
C PRO A 208 2.72 -11.04 7.56
N TYR A 209 2.53 -11.66 6.39
CA TYR A 209 1.87 -12.96 6.25
C TYR A 209 2.62 -13.95 5.36
N ILE A 210 3.80 -13.60 4.84
CA ILE A 210 4.54 -14.45 3.91
C ILE A 210 5.43 -15.40 4.72
N PRO A 211 5.39 -16.73 4.46
CA PRO A 211 6.33 -17.66 5.09
C PRO A 211 7.78 -17.26 4.84
N SER A 212 8.63 -17.30 5.86
CA SER A 212 10.02 -16.82 5.80
C SER A 212 10.82 -17.38 4.62
N GLN A 213 10.58 -18.64 4.25
CA GLN A 213 11.27 -19.28 3.12
C GLN A 213 10.78 -18.72 1.77
N GLU A 214 9.53 -18.29 1.68
CA GLU A 214 8.94 -17.75 0.46
C GLU A 214 9.34 -16.29 0.23
N VAL A 215 9.65 -15.53 1.29
CA VAL A 215 10.13 -14.14 1.16
C VAL A 215 11.35 -14.05 0.24
N LEU A 216 12.26 -15.03 0.31
CA LEU A 216 13.46 -15.10 -0.52
C LEU A 216 13.17 -15.44 -1.99
N LEU A 217 11.99 -15.98 -2.28
CA LEU A 217 11.56 -16.38 -3.62
C LEU A 217 10.70 -15.33 -4.32
N LEU A 218 10.38 -14.25 -3.63
CA LEU A 218 9.62 -13.13 -4.19
C LEU A 218 10.41 -12.46 -5.31
N GLN A 219 9.69 -11.68 -6.12
CA GLN A 219 10.33 -10.87 -7.15
C GLN A 219 11.44 -10.00 -6.53
N PRO A 220 12.56 -9.79 -7.22
CA PRO A 220 13.70 -9.03 -6.68
C PRO A 220 13.31 -7.64 -6.16
N GLU A 221 12.33 -6.99 -6.78
CA GLU A 221 11.77 -5.70 -6.35
C GLU A 221 11.27 -5.75 -4.90
N VAL A 222 10.62 -6.84 -4.53
CA VAL A 222 10.06 -7.04 -3.20
C VAL A 222 11.13 -7.57 -2.25
N ALA A 223 11.76 -8.71 -2.59
CA ALA A 223 12.70 -9.40 -1.73
C ALA A 223 13.93 -8.57 -1.34
N GLN A 224 14.40 -7.67 -2.23
CA GLN A 224 15.65 -6.91 -2.01
C GLN A 224 15.41 -5.47 -1.55
N HIS A 225 14.23 -4.91 -1.77
CA HIS A 225 13.99 -3.48 -1.59
C HIS A 225 12.88 -3.14 -0.61
N GLU A 226 11.87 -3.99 -0.46
CA GLU A 226 10.81 -3.74 0.51
C GLU A 226 11.22 -4.21 1.92
N PRO A 227 10.69 -3.58 3.00
CA PRO A 227 11.14 -3.91 4.35
C PRO A 227 10.72 -5.33 4.73
N HIS A 228 11.66 -6.18 5.08
CA HIS A 228 11.41 -7.58 5.50
C HIS A 228 10.41 -7.69 6.65
N LEU A 229 10.42 -6.72 7.57
CA LEU A 229 9.48 -6.63 8.69
C LEU A 229 8.02 -6.57 8.24
N ALA A 230 7.75 -6.03 7.05
CA ALA A 230 6.40 -5.92 6.49
C ALA A 230 6.00 -7.14 5.64
N LEU A 231 6.91 -8.08 5.41
CA LEU A 231 6.71 -9.26 4.56
C LEU A 231 6.67 -10.57 5.36
N ASP A 232 7.66 -10.76 6.25
CA ASP A 232 7.94 -12.01 6.91
C ASP A 232 6.96 -12.28 8.05
N GLY A 233 6.06 -13.22 7.84
CA GLY A 233 5.07 -13.71 8.82
C GLY A 233 5.53 -14.91 9.64
N GLY A 234 6.83 -15.26 9.62
CA GLY A 234 7.36 -16.42 10.33
C GLY A 234 7.34 -17.71 9.52
N LEU A 235 7.51 -18.84 10.18
CA LEU A 235 7.73 -20.13 9.53
C LEU A 235 6.59 -20.53 8.57
N ASP A 236 5.35 -20.28 8.93
CA ASP A 236 4.14 -20.59 8.16
C ASP A 236 3.36 -19.34 7.73
N GLY A 237 3.93 -18.14 7.94
CA GLY A 237 3.31 -16.88 7.58
C GLY A 237 2.20 -16.41 8.53
N LEU A 238 2.03 -17.05 9.70
CA LEU A 238 0.90 -16.76 10.58
C LEU A 238 1.30 -16.15 11.93
N ASP A 239 2.58 -15.86 12.18
CA ASP A 239 3.03 -15.40 13.49
C ASP A 239 2.38 -14.07 13.90
N ALA A 240 2.33 -13.11 13.01
CA ALA A 240 1.63 -11.84 13.25
C ALA A 240 0.12 -12.04 13.43
N ILE A 241 -0.48 -12.89 12.61
CA ILE A 241 -1.92 -13.17 12.66
C ILE A 241 -2.29 -13.84 13.99
N ARG A 242 -1.50 -14.79 14.49
CA ARG A 242 -1.69 -15.40 15.82
C ARG A 242 -1.73 -14.33 16.91
N VAL A 243 -0.74 -13.43 16.91
CA VAL A 243 -0.71 -12.33 17.88
C VAL A 243 -1.98 -11.48 17.82
N LEU A 244 -2.43 -11.12 16.61
CA LEU A 244 -3.64 -10.32 16.42
C LEU A 244 -4.91 -11.05 16.86
N VAL A 245 -5.01 -12.36 16.59
CA VAL A 245 -6.13 -13.21 17.03
C VAL A 245 -6.20 -13.29 18.55
N ASP A 246 -5.05 -13.53 19.19
CA ASP A 246 -5.00 -13.76 20.64
C ASP A 246 -5.21 -12.49 21.46
N THR A 247 -4.74 -11.34 20.96
CA THR A 247 -4.70 -10.11 21.76
C THR A 247 -5.86 -9.14 21.48
N ALA A 248 -6.47 -9.17 20.30
CA ALA A 248 -7.55 -8.23 19.96
C ALA A 248 -8.79 -8.34 20.86
N PRO A 249 -9.16 -9.50 21.44
CA PRO A 249 -10.29 -9.58 22.36
C PRO A 249 -10.17 -8.69 23.61
N GLU A 250 -8.96 -8.39 24.05
CA GLU A 250 -8.74 -7.46 25.19
C GLU A 250 -9.10 -6.01 24.83
N TYR A 251 -9.07 -5.65 23.55
CA TYR A 251 -9.23 -4.28 23.07
C TYR A 251 -10.57 -4.03 22.41
N LEU A 252 -11.10 -5.02 21.68
CA LEU A 252 -12.37 -4.90 21.01
C LEU A 252 -13.52 -4.80 22.01
N GLN A 253 -14.47 -3.91 21.74
CA GLN A 253 -15.76 -3.91 22.43
C GLN A 253 -16.62 -5.06 21.95
N ALA A 254 -17.65 -5.43 22.71
CA ALA A 254 -18.66 -6.41 22.29
C ALA A 254 -19.27 -6.02 20.93
N GLY A 255 -19.29 -6.94 19.98
CA GLY A 255 -19.72 -6.72 18.59
C GLY A 255 -18.71 -5.91 17.75
N GLY A 256 -17.54 -5.62 18.27
CA GLY A 256 -16.44 -4.96 17.55
C GLY A 256 -15.91 -5.83 16.42
N ILE A 257 -15.34 -5.22 15.39
CA ILE A 257 -14.88 -5.90 14.18
C ILE A 257 -13.37 -6.14 14.24
N TRP A 258 -12.98 -7.35 13.93
CA TRP A 258 -11.63 -7.78 13.61
C TRP A 258 -11.57 -8.07 12.11
N LEU A 259 -10.71 -7.38 11.36
CA LEU A 259 -10.58 -7.57 9.91
C LEU A 259 -9.11 -7.45 9.51
N ILE A 260 -8.59 -8.46 8.84
CA ILE A 260 -7.21 -8.47 8.34
C ILE A 260 -7.14 -8.90 6.88
N GLU A 261 -6.06 -8.48 6.22
CA GLU A 261 -5.57 -9.10 4.99
C GLU A 261 -4.68 -10.30 5.31
N MET A 262 -4.69 -11.32 4.45
CA MET A 262 -3.85 -12.51 4.54
C MET A 262 -3.39 -12.98 3.15
N MET A 263 -2.43 -13.88 3.10
CA MET A 263 -2.04 -14.53 1.86
C MET A 263 -3.13 -15.50 1.37
N ALA A 264 -3.32 -15.55 0.06
CA ALA A 264 -4.22 -16.53 -0.54
C ALA A 264 -3.84 -17.97 -0.12
N GLY A 265 -4.85 -18.75 0.31
CA GLY A 265 -4.68 -20.11 0.82
C GLY A 265 -4.49 -20.21 2.34
N GLN A 266 -4.35 -19.09 3.08
CA GLN A 266 -4.29 -19.11 4.54
C GLN A 266 -5.68 -19.12 5.22
N GLY A 267 -6.76 -18.89 4.47
CA GLY A 267 -8.11 -18.71 5.02
C GLY A 267 -8.54 -19.78 6.02
N ALA A 268 -8.34 -21.05 5.68
CA ALA A 268 -8.71 -22.16 6.57
C ALA A 268 -7.90 -22.17 7.88
N ALA A 269 -6.62 -21.80 7.83
CA ALA A 269 -5.74 -21.73 9.00
C ALA A 269 -6.13 -20.56 9.92
N VAL A 270 -6.42 -19.40 9.35
CA VAL A 270 -6.86 -18.22 10.12
C VAL A 270 -8.21 -18.46 10.76
N LEU A 271 -9.15 -19.09 10.04
CA LEU A 271 -10.46 -19.49 10.59
C LEU A 271 -10.29 -20.40 11.80
N ALA A 272 -9.43 -21.43 11.69
CA ALA A 272 -9.16 -22.34 12.80
C ALA A 272 -8.56 -21.63 14.03
N LEU A 273 -7.69 -20.61 13.82
CA LEU A 273 -7.14 -19.81 14.91
C LEU A 273 -8.23 -19.01 15.64
N LEU A 274 -9.13 -18.38 14.90
CA LEU A 274 -10.25 -17.60 15.46
C LEU A 274 -11.24 -18.49 16.21
N GLU A 275 -11.58 -19.66 15.65
CA GLU A 275 -12.46 -20.64 16.30
C GLU A 275 -11.84 -21.19 17.59
N GLN A 276 -10.53 -21.50 17.56
CA GLN A 276 -9.81 -21.99 18.74
C GLN A 276 -9.73 -20.94 19.84
N GLN A 277 -9.57 -19.68 19.50
CA GLN A 277 -9.51 -18.56 20.45
C GLN A 277 -10.88 -18.36 21.15
N GLY A 278 -12.00 -18.59 20.45
CA GLY A 278 -13.33 -18.72 21.02
C GLY A 278 -14.03 -17.42 21.44
N SER A 279 -13.43 -16.25 21.20
CA SER A 279 -14.03 -14.94 21.50
C SER A 279 -14.66 -14.27 20.26
N TYR A 280 -14.72 -14.96 19.13
CA TYR A 280 -15.18 -14.40 17.87
C TYR A 280 -16.39 -15.14 17.33
N ASP A 281 -17.35 -14.37 16.82
CA ASP A 281 -18.54 -14.83 16.10
C ASP A 281 -18.51 -14.31 14.65
N ASP A 282 -19.44 -14.76 13.81
CA ASP A 282 -19.64 -14.28 12.43
C ASP A 282 -18.34 -14.25 11.62
N ILE A 283 -17.54 -15.33 11.69
CA ILE A 283 -16.25 -15.41 10.98
C ILE A 283 -16.50 -15.66 9.50
N GLU A 284 -15.96 -14.80 8.66
CA GLU A 284 -16.13 -14.84 7.20
C GLU A 284 -14.80 -14.69 6.47
N ILE A 285 -14.57 -15.56 5.48
CA ILE A 285 -13.47 -15.41 4.52
C ILE A 285 -13.99 -14.63 3.31
N ILE A 286 -13.35 -13.52 2.99
CA ILE A 286 -13.75 -12.62 1.89
C ILE A 286 -12.69 -12.68 0.80
N HIS A 287 -13.17 -12.86 -0.45
CA HIS A 287 -12.32 -12.97 -1.62
C HIS A 287 -12.03 -11.59 -2.22
N ASP A 288 -10.86 -11.46 -2.84
CA ASP A 288 -10.52 -10.30 -3.66
C ASP A 288 -11.24 -10.37 -5.04
N LEU A 289 -11.02 -9.36 -5.87
CA LEU A 289 -11.61 -9.27 -7.21
C LEU A 289 -11.14 -10.38 -8.17
N ALA A 290 -10.06 -11.08 -7.85
CA ALA A 290 -9.59 -12.23 -8.58
C ALA A 290 -10.22 -13.56 -8.09
N GLY A 291 -11.05 -13.50 -7.04
CA GLY A 291 -11.71 -14.66 -6.44
C GLY A 291 -10.80 -15.46 -5.50
N LEU A 292 -9.68 -14.88 -5.06
CA LEU A 292 -8.78 -15.49 -4.09
C LEU A 292 -9.16 -15.06 -2.68
N ASP A 293 -9.09 -15.96 -1.71
CA ASP A 293 -9.22 -15.64 -0.30
C ASP A 293 -8.15 -14.60 0.10
N ARG A 294 -8.59 -13.45 0.57
CA ARG A 294 -7.72 -12.30 0.80
C ARG A 294 -7.93 -11.66 2.17
N PHE A 295 -9.15 -11.71 2.68
CA PHE A 295 -9.47 -11.10 3.96
C PHE A 295 -10.22 -12.09 4.85
N VAL A 296 -10.04 -11.92 6.16
CA VAL A 296 -10.88 -12.57 7.17
C VAL A 296 -11.48 -11.48 8.05
N LEU A 297 -12.80 -11.53 8.16
CA LEU A 297 -13.60 -10.70 9.04
C LEU A 297 -14.17 -11.56 10.16
N ALA A 298 -14.14 -11.06 11.40
CA ALA A 298 -14.78 -11.65 12.54
C ALA A 298 -15.38 -10.57 13.45
N ARG A 299 -16.37 -10.95 14.28
CA ARG A 299 -16.94 -10.06 15.28
C ARG A 299 -16.59 -10.55 16.68
N MET A 300 -16.24 -9.62 17.56
CA MET A 300 -16.09 -9.91 18.98
C MET A 300 -17.42 -10.36 19.56
N CYS A 301 -17.46 -11.50 20.25
CA CYS A 301 -18.66 -12.01 20.93
C CYS A 301 -19.29 -10.94 21.85
N ARG A 302 -20.62 -11.01 22.03
CA ARG A 302 -21.38 -10.07 22.86
C ARG A 302 -21.26 -10.37 24.35
#